data_86fffa3b92efc8b5884bbf5971b4108f
#
_entry.id   86fffa3b92efc8b5884bbf5971b4108f
#
_cell.length_a   1.000
_cell.length_b   1.000
_cell.length_c   1.000
_cell.angle_alpha   90.00
_cell.angle_beta   90.00
_cell.angle_gamma   90.00
#
_symmetry.space_group_name_H-M   'P 1'
#
loop_
_entity.id
_entity.type
_entity.pdbx_description
1 polymer ?
#
loop_
_entity_poly.entity_id
_entity_poly.type
_entity_poly.pdbx_seq_one_letter_code
_entity_poly.pdbx_strand_id
1 'polypeptide(L)'
;MSNPIKTVGVVGLGVMGFDIAFLYAMKGFRALVYDAAKSMMDSLTDRREQTIERLQKRGRITDQEVDNLRMLFIPSSDLAGLAEADLITEAVSENARIKLAVYKTLRETGFHGLLTTNTSSVTRATLLSVGTVNSQKFALTHFFNPVLYTQMVEVVMGDMDSANRETILEFLKTLGREPVPTKDISGFVSNGILMVFAVMAVRLLECGARIEQVDQAAKELKLLPPFFSFDSWKPSIVEDVTKIMRELRGDALSFYVTGENRGADFED
;
A
#
# COMPACT_ATOMS: atom_id res chain seq x y z
N MET A 1 -14.50 -13.63 21.41
CA MET A 1 -14.00 -12.23 21.43
C MET A 1 -12.62 -12.27 20.80
N SER A 2 -12.40 -11.51 19.73
CA SER A 2 -11.09 -11.39 19.09
C SER A 2 -10.10 -10.76 20.09
N ASN A 3 -8.88 -11.28 20.14
CA ASN A 3 -7.84 -10.69 20.99
C ASN A 3 -7.47 -9.31 20.40
N PRO A 4 -7.52 -8.20 21.14
CA PRO A 4 -7.21 -6.89 20.57
C PRO A 4 -5.76 -6.84 20.12
N ILE A 5 -5.51 -6.30 18.93
CA ILE A 5 -4.15 -6.05 18.43
C ILE A 5 -3.46 -5.05 19.37
N LYS A 6 -2.27 -5.38 19.83
CA LYS A 6 -1.42 -4.54 20.70
C LYS A 6 -0.01 -4.39 20.12
N THR A 7 0.52 -5.46 19.59
CA THR A 7 1.85 -5.49 18.97
C THR A 7 1.70 -5.74 17.49
N VAL A 8 2.30 -4.89 16.70
CA VAL A 8 2.28 -4.97 15.23
C VAL A 8 3.69 -5.14 14.69
N GLY A 9 3.83 -5.88 13.62
CA GLY A 9 5.08 -6.02 12.88
C GLY A 9 5.00 -5.29 11.53
N VAL A 10 6.10 -4.73 11.06
CA VAL A 10 6.22 -4.24 9.68
C VAL A 10 7.51 -4.77 9.06
N VAL A 11 7.38 -5.42 7.91
CA VAL A 11 8.49 -5.98 7.13
C VAL A 11 8.64 -5.20 5.82
N GLY A 12 9.83 -4.68 5.58
CA GLY A 12 10.11 -3.77 4.46
C GLY A 12 9.90 -2.32 4.88
N LEU A 13 10.98 -1.55 4.99
CA LEU A 13 10.97 -0.17 5.50
C LEU A 13 11.28 0.85 4.40
N GLY A 14 10.87 0.56 3.17
CA GLY A 14 10.79 1.52 2.09
C GLY A 14 9.90 2.71 2.46
N VAL A 15 9.46 3.49 1.47
CA VAL A 15 8.60 4.67 1.71
C VAL A 15 7.32 4.26 2.44
N MET A 16 6.58 3.28 1.89
CA MET A 16 5.29 2.87 2.46
C MET A 16 5.43 2.19 3.81
N GLY A 17 6.32 1.19 3.92
CA GLY A 17 6.45 0.42 5.17
C GLY A 17 6.95 1.26 6.34
N PHE A 18 7.85 2.21 6.10
CA PHE A 18 8.26 3.16 7.13
C PHE A 18 7.09 4.03 7.60
N ASP A 19 6.32 4.62 6.68
CA ASP A 19 5.18 5.48 7.04
C ASP A 19 4.05 4.68 7.72
N ILE A 20 3.82 3.42 7.33
CA ILE A 20 2.86 2.52 7.97
C ILE A 20 3.31 2.21 9.42
N ALA A 21 4.56 1.83 9.60
CA ALA A 21 5.12 1.57 10.94
C ALA A 21 5.09 2.82 11.82
N PHE A 22 5.41 3.98 11.24
CA PHE A 22 5.34 5.26 11.91
C PHE A 22 3.91 5.59 12.37
N LEU A 23 2.91 5.36 11.51
CA LEU A 23 1.51 5.52 11.86
C LEU A 23 1.11 4.60 13.03
N TYR A 24 1.51 3.34 13.00
CA TYR A 24 1.19 2.38 14.06
C TYR A 24 1.74 2.83 15.41
N ALA A 25 3.02 3.15 15.48
CA ALA A 25 3.64 3.63 16.71
C ALA A 25 3.05 4.95 17.19
N MET A 26 2.79 5.90 16.28
CA MET A 26 2.14 7.18 16.58
C MET A 26 0.77 6.98 17.25
N LYS A 27 0.01 5.97 16.83
CA LYS A 27 -1.30 5.62 17.39
C LYS A 27 -1.25 4.73 18.64
N GLY A 28 -0.06 4.51 19.20
CA GLY A 28 0.12 3.82 20.48
C GLY A 28 0.28 2.30 20.37
N PHE A 29 0.49 1.74 19.18
CA PHE A 29 0.78 0.33 19.01
C PHE A 29 2.30 0.07 19.12
N ARG A 30 2.68 -1.02 19.77
CA ARG A 30 4.06 -1.49 19.80
C ARG A 30 4.44 -2.00 18.40
N ALA A 31 5.19 -1.21 17.65
CA ALA A 31 5.53 -1.46 16.25
C ALA A 31 6.95 -2.03 16.14
N LEU A 32 7.04 -3.34 15.90
CA LEU A 32 8.28 -4.05 15.62
C LEU A 32 8.59 -3.89 14.13
N VAL A 33 9.77 -3.40 13.78
CA VAL A 33 10.09 -3.09 12.39
C VAL A 33 11.37 -3.78 11.93
N TYR A 34 11.34 -4.30 10.71
CA TYR A 34 12.47 -4.99 10.12
C TYR A 34 12.58 -4.76 8.61
N ASP A 35 13.80 -4.57 8.15
CA ASP A 35 14.16 -4.60 6.72
C ASP A 35 15.42 -5.43 6.53
N ALA A 36 15.46 -6.21 5.46
CA ALA A 36 16.64 -7.02 5.12
C ALA A 36 17.83 -6.16 4.67
N ALA A 37 17.59 -4.94 4.17
CA ALA A 37 18.64 -4.00 3.79
C ALA A 37 19.16 -3.27 5.03
N LYS A 38 20.42 -3.57 5.39
CA LYS A 38 21.07 -2.95 6.55
C LYS A 38 21.02 -1.42 6.53
N SER A 39 21.18 -0.80 5.35
CA SER A 39 21.12 0.65 5.20
C SER A 39 19.76 1.26 5.59
N MET A 40 18.67 0.51 5.40
CA MET A 40 17.33 0.94 5.83
C MET A 40 17.23 0.92 7.35
N MET A 41 17.79 -0.10 8.00
CA MET A 41 17.82 -0.22 9.46
C MET A 41 18.75 0.82 10.10
N ASP A 42 19.95 1.04 9.54
CA ASP A 42 20.91 2.01 10.04
C ASP A 42 20.37 3.45 10.00
N SER A 43 19.56 3.80 8.99
CA SER A 43 18.95 5.14 8.83
C SER A 43 17.64 5.33 9.60
N LEU A 44 17.16 4.33 10.28
CA LEU A 44 15.78 4.28 10.80
C LEU A 44 15.51 5.37 11.86
N THR A 45 16.45 5.56 12.80
CA THR A 45 16.32 6.56 13.85
C THR A 45 16.31 7.97 13.28
N ASP A 46 17.23 8.27 12.35
CA ASP A 46 17.31 9.59 11.70
C ASP A 46 16.04 9.89 10.90
N ARG A 47 15.55 8.93 10.15
CA ARG A 47 14.28 9.06 9.39
C ARG A 47 13.10 9.35 10.33
N ARG A 48 13.04 8.64 11.47
CA ARG A 48 12.00 8.85 12.47
C ARG A 48 12.05 10.28 13.03
N GLU A 49 13.21 10.72 13.52
CA GLU A 49 13.36 12.06 14.12
C GLU A 49 13.10 13.16 13.08
N GLN A 50 13.61 13.05 11.86
CA GLN A 50 13.32 14.01 10.79
C GLN A 50 11.81 14.09 10.46
N THR A 51 11.12 12.95 10.50
CA THR A 51 9.68 12.94 10.26
C THR A 51 8.91 13.57 11.41
N ILE A 52 9.29 13.29 12.66
CA ILE A 52 8.75 13.94 13.85
C ILE A 52 8.92 15.47 13.74
N GLU A 53 10.13 15.94 13.50
CA GLU A 53 10.42 17.38 13.39
C GLU A 53 9.58 18.05 12.29
N ARG A 54 9.47 17.42 11.13
CA ARG A 54 8.63 17.92 10.02
C ARG A 54 7.16 18.05 10.40
N LEU A 55 6.62 17.08 11.15
CA LEU A 55 5.22 17.08 11.59
C LEU A 55 4.98 18.08 12.70
N GLN A 56 5.92 18.20 13.66
CA GLN A 56 5.86 19.21 14.73
C GLN A 56 5.86 20.63 14.16
N LYS A 57 6.77 20.95 13.23
CA LYS A 57 6.80 22.25 12.53
C LYS A 57 5.49 22.62 11.85
N ARG A 58 4.68 21.62 11.48
CA ARG A 58 3.38 21.79 10.82
C ARG A 58 2.20 21.72 11.80
N GLY A 59 2.44 21.53 13.09
CA GLY A 59 1.39 21.34 14.09
C GLY A 59 0.52 20.08 13.83
N ARG A 60 1.13 19.04 13.26
CA ARG A 60 0.43 17.82 12.80
C ARG A 60 0.62 16.61 13.71
N ILE A 61 1.32 16.77 14.82
CA ILE A 61 1.60 15.70 15.76
C ILE A 61 1.60 16.28 17.18
N THR A 62 1.02 15.55 18.12
CA THR A 62 0.98 15.90 19.53
C THR A 62 2.23 15.39 20.25
N ASP A 63 2.54 15.98 21.43
CA ASP A 63 3.67 15.53 22.26
C ASP A 63 3.51 14.05 22.66
N GLN A 64 2.28 13.60 22.97
CA GLN A 64 2.00 12.20 23.27
C GLN A 64 2.31 11.27 22.08
N GLU A 65 2.00 11.68 20.86
CA GLU A 65 2.34 10.90 19.65
C GLU A 65 3.85 10.87 19.40
N VAL A 66 4.58 11.92 19.76
CA VAL A 66 6.06 11.93 19.72
C VAL A 66 6.64 10.93 20.73
N ASP A 67 6.13 10.95 21.96
CA ASP A 67 6.57 10.00 23.00
C ASP A 67 6.26 8.55 22.57
N ASN A 68 5.06 8.30 22.02
CA ASN A 68 4.70 7.00 21.47
C ASN A 68 5.70 6.55 20.40
N LEU A 69 6.04 7.41 19.45
CA LEU A 69 6.98 7.10 18.37
C LEU A 69 8.37 6.73 18.88
N ARG A 70 8.85 7.42 19.92
CA ARG A 70 10.17 7.13 20.50
C ARG A 70 10.21 5.84 21.30
N MET A 71 9.09 5.51 21.97
CA MET A 71 9.00 4.31 22.81
C MET A 71 8.56 3.06 22.05
N LEU A 72 7.64 3.21 21.09
CA LEU A 72 6.91 2.10 20.50
C LEU A 72 7.36 1.74 19.07
N PHE A 73 8.19 2.56 18.44
CA PHE A 73 8.80 2.25 17.15
C PHE A 73 10.11 1.50 17.37
N ILE A 74 10.06 0.18 17.33
CA ILE A 74 11.10 -0.72 17.85
C ILE A 74 11.78 -1.48 16.71
N PRO A 75 13.05 -1.20 16.40
CA PRO A 75 13.80 -1.99 15.43
C PRO A 75 14.00 -3.43 15.92
N SER A 76 13.80 -4.39 15.03
CA SER A 76 14.17 -5.80 15.25
C SER A 76 15.48 -6.13 14.53
N SER A 77 16.32 -6.96 15.14
CA SER A 77 17.57 -7.41 14.54
C SER A 77 17.36 -8.38 13.38
N ASP A 78 16.24 -9.08 13.40
CA ASP A 78 15.88 -10.10 12.41
C ASP A 78 14.36 -10.26 12.28
N LEU A 79 13.94 -11.07 11.33
CA LEU A 79 12.52 -11.33 11.08
C LEU A 79 11.88 -12.17 12.22
N ALA A 80 12.65 -12.94 12.95
CA ALA A 80 12.14 -13.76 14.05
C ALA A 80 11.66 -12.91 15.23
N GLY A 81 12.26 -11.74 15.45
CA GLY A 81 11.80 -10.79 16.47
C GLY A 81 10.38 -10.24 16.22
N LEU A 82 9.81 -10.44 15.03
CA LEU A 82 8.42 -10.06 14.74
C LEU A 82 7.41 -11.17 15.05
N ALA A 83 7.85 -12.37 15.43
CA ALA A 83 6.98 -13.53 15.63
C ALA A 83 5.93 -13.33 16.75
N GLU A 84 6.23 -12.46 17.73
CA GLU A 84 5.31 -12.12 18.83
C GLU A 84 4.21 -11.11 18.44
N ALA A 85 4.21 -10.58 17.21
CA ALA A 85 3.22 -9.62 16.78
C ALA A 85 1.83 -10.25 16.62
N ASP A 86 0.78 -9.52 16.99
CA ASP A 86 -0.62 -9.90 16.75
C ASP A 86 -0.97 -9.78 15.27
N LEU A 87 -0.37 -8.79 14.59
CA LEU A 87 -0.54 -8.54 13.17
C LEU A 87 0.80 -8.11 12.56
N ILE A 88 1.14 -8.66 11.39
CA ILE A 88 2.27 -8.19 10.58
C ILE A 88 1.76 -7.60 9.27
N THR A 89 2.24 -6.41 8.92
CA THR A 89 2.08 -5.81 7.60
C THR A 89 3.37 -5.95 6.80
N GLU A 90 3.31 -6.67 5.71
CA GLU A 90 4.41 -6.76 4.74
C GLU A 90 4.31 -5.62 3.72
N ALA A 91 5.41 -4.91 3.53
CA ALA A 91 5.57 -3.78 2.61
C ALA A 91 6.91 -3.83 1.85
N VAL A 92 7.39 -5.03 1.53
CA VAL A 92 8.58 -5.23 0.69
C VAL A 92 8.29 -4.89 -0.77
N SER A 93 9.32 -4.96 -1.62
CA SER A 93 9.17 -4.65 -3.06
C SER A 93 8.02 -5.43 -3.72
N GLU A 94 7.42 -4.82 -4.75
CA GLU A 94 6.24 -5.32 -5.44
C GLU A 94 6.59 -6.52 -6.35
N ASN A 95 7.02 -7.60 -5.72
CA ASN A 95 7.41 -8.85 -6.36
C ASN A 95 6.86 -10.04 -5.58
N ALA A 96 6.00 -10.82 -6.20
CA ALA A 96 5.34 -11.97 -5.57
C ALA A 96 6.34 -12.98 -5.00
N ARG A 97 7.48 -13.24 -5.67
CA ARG A 97 8.50 -14.20 -5.18
C ARG A 97 9.14 -13.71 -3.89
N ILE A 98 9.46 -12.41 -3.79
CA ILE A 98 10.04 -11.81 -2.58
C ILE A 98 9.04 -11.87 -1.44
N LYS A 99 7.78 -11.49 -1.68
CA LYS A 99 6.69 -11.56 -0.69
C LYS A 99 6.50 -12.98 -0.16
N LEU A 100 6.45 -13.97 -1.06
CA LEU A 100 6.31 -15.38 -0.68
C LEU A 100 7.50 -15.92 0.12
N ALA A 101 8.73 -15.48 -0.17
CA ALA A 101 9.90 -15.81 0.62
C ALA A 101 9.81 -15.25 2.04
N VAL A 102 9.37 -14.00 2.20
CA VAL A 102 9.11 -13.38 3.51
C VAL A 102 8.05 -14.17 4.28
N TYR A 103 6.93 -14.55 3.65
CA TYR A 103 5.86 -15.31 4.32
C TYR A 103 6.33 -16.70 4.77
N LYS A 104 7.15 -17.36 3.95
CA LYS A 104 7.76 -18.63 4.31
C LYS A 104 8.62 -18.49 5.58
N THR A 105 9.51 -17.51 5.60
CA THR A 105 10.38 -17.25 6.77
C THR A 105 9.55 -16.88 8.00
N LEU A 106 8.54 -16.02 7.89
CA LEU A 106 7.65 -15.68 9.01
C LEU A 106 6.97 -16.92 9.59
N ARG A 107 6.50 -17.84 8.76
CA ARG A 107 5.93 -19.11 9.23
C ARG A 107 6.96 -19.95 9.98
N GLU A 108 8.19 -19.99 9.49
CA GLU A 108 9.30 -20.77 10.11
C GLU A 108 9.71 -20.18 11.48
N THR A 109 9.50 -18.88 11.71
CA THR A 109 9.73 -18.26 13.04
C THR A 109 8.63 -18.57 14.06
N GLY A 110 7.56 -19.26 13.67
CA GLY A 110 6.43 -19.55 14.55
C GLY A 110 5.40 -18.41 14.63
N PHE A 111 5.41 -17.46 13.71
CA PHE A 111 4.37 -16.43 13.64
C PHE A 111 2.98 -17.03 13.36
N HIS A 112 2.00 -16.70 14.20
CA HIS A 112 0.64 -17.22 14.14
C HIS A 112 -0.44 -16.13 14.07
N GLY A 113 -0.06 -14.85 14.08
CA GLY A 113 -0.94 -13.71 14.06
C GLY A 113 -1.62 -13.48 12.69
N LEU A 114 -2.22 -12.32 12.53
CA LEU A 114 -2.78 -11.86 11.25
C LEU A 114 -1.64 -11.35 10.35
N LEU A 115 -1.68 -11.72 9.09
CA LEU A 115 -0.73 -11.24 8.08
C LEU A 115 -1.46 -10.36 7.08
N THR A 116 -0.95 -9.14 6.86
CA THR A 116 -1.41 -8.26 5.79
C THR A 116 -0.27 -7.90 4.85
N THR A 117 -0.60 -7.55 3.62
CA THR A 117 0.38 -7.05 2.63
C THR A 117 -0.07 -5.73 2.04
N ASN A 118 0.86 -4.78 1.93
CA ASN A 118 0.62 -3.48 1.28
C ASN A 118 0.98 -3.54 -0.21
N THR A 119 0.48 -4.54 -0.90
CA THR A 119 0.64 -4.65 -2.37
C THR A 119 -0.29 -3.68 -3.08
N SER A 120 0.15 -3.17 -4.23
CA SER A 120 -0.66 -2.29 -5.10
C SER A 120 -1.29 -3.03 -6.29
N SER A 121 -0.80 -4.23 -6.61
CA SER A 121 -1.19 -4.91 -7.85
C SER A 121 -1.23 -6.44 -7.76
N VAL A 122 -0.45 -7.06 -6.86
CA VAL A 122 -0.44 -8.52 -6.70
C VAL A 122 -1.70 -8.97 -5.97
N THR A 123 -2.49 -9.83 -6.61
CA THR A 123 -3.74 -10.31 -6.03
C THR A 123 -3.52 -11.24 -4.83
N ARG A 124 -4.47 -11.26 -3.91
CA ARG A 124 -4.49 -12.19 -2.78
C ARG A 124 -4.44 -13.64 -3.27
N ALA A 125 -5.22 -13.96 -4.30
CA ALA A 125 -5.24 -15.29 -4.91
C ALA A 125 -3.84 -15.73 -5.38
N THR A 126 -3.07 -14.84 -6.02
CA THR A 126 -1.69 -15.11 -6.43
C THR A 126 -0.80 -15.44 -5.23
N LEU A 127 -0.89 -14.67 -4.14
CA LEU A 127 -0.08 -14.89 -2.94
C LEU A 127 -0.49 -16.13 -2.14
N LEU A 128 -1.73 -16.59 -2.27
CA LEU A 128 -2.22 -17.82 -1.64
C LEU A 128 -1.93 -19.09 -2.46
N SER A 129 -1.65 -18.96 -3.76
CA SER A 129 -1.56 -20.11 -4.69
C SER A 129 -0.52 -21.16 -4.33
N VAL A 130 0.53 -20.79 -3.57
CA VAL A 130 1.61 -21.71 -3.13
C VAL A 130 1.40 -22.29 -1.73
N GLY A 131 0.25 -22.04 -1.09
CA GLY A 131 -0.08 -22.62 0.22
C GLY A 131 0.83 -22.22 1.38
N THR A 132 1.61 -21.15 1.24
CA THR A 132 2.54 -20.69 2.28
C THR A 132 1.82 -19.95 3.42
N VAL A 133 0.68 -19.35 3.13
CA VAL A 133 -0.08 -18.48 4.03
C VAL A 133 -1.44 -19.10 4.36
N ASN A 134 -1.88 -18.94 5.61
CA ASN A 134 -3.23 -19.33 6.00
C ASN A 134 -4.25 -18.29 5.49
N SER A 135 -5.12 -18.68 4.55
CA SER A 135 -6.12 -17.79 3.94
C SER A 135 -7.07 -17.16 4.98
N GLN A 136 -7.37 -17.87 6.07
CA GLN A 136 -8.24 -17.38 7.13
C GLN A 136 -7.63 -16.24 7.97
N LYS A 137 -6.32 -16.02 7.87
CA LYS A 137 -5.55 -15.01 8.61
C LYS A 137 -4.79 -14.03 7.71
N PHE A 138 -5.09 -14.00 6.41
CA PHE A 138 -4.38 -13.19 5.43
C PHE A 138 -5.29 -12.22 4.70
N ALA A 139 -4.91 -10.94 4.65
CA ALA A 139 -5.59 -9.90 3.89
C ALA A 139 -4.60 -8.99 3.14
N LEU A 140 -5.11 -8.26 2.16
CA LEU A 140 -4.40 -7.13 1.60
C LEU A 140 -4.93 -5.85 2.26
N THR A 141 -4.00 -4.95 2.61
CA THR A 141 -4.32 -3.62 3.15
C THR A 141 -3.53 -2.58 2.36
N HIS A 142 -4.15 -2.08 1.31
CA HIS A 142 -3.52 -1.13 0.39
C HIS A 142 -3.66 0.30 0.94
N PHE A 143 -2.60 0.77 1.59
CA PHE A 143 -2.45 2.17 2.01
C PHE A 143 -2.02 3.04 0.83
N PHE A 144 -2.43 4.30 0.86
CA PHE A 144 -2.07 5.28 -0.16
C PHE A 144 -0.97 6.22 0.31
N ASN A 145 -0.07 6.57 -0.62
CA ASN A 145 0.96 7.57 -0.37
C ASN A 145 0.38 9.00 -0.52
N PRO A 146 0.60 9.93 0.41
CA PRO A 146 1.36 9.76 1.66
C PRO A 146 0.51 9.13 2.79
N VAL A 147 1.00 8.05 3.41
CA VAL A 147 0.26 7.26 4.42
C VAL A 147 -0.26 8.12 5.57
N LEU A 148 0.52 9.10 6.03
CA LEU A 148 0.14 9.93 7.18
C LEU A 148 -1.00 10.91 6.89
N TYR A 149 -1.34 11.14 5.63
CA TYR A 149 -2.36 12.13 5.21
C TYR A 149 -3.60 11.50 4.60
N THR A 150 -3.48 10.34 3.97
CA THR A 150 -4.59 9.65 3.33
C THR A 150 -5.37 8.81 4.33
N GLN A 151 -6.69 8.93 4.33
CA GLN A 151 -7.53 8.19 5.27
C GLN A 151 -7.96 6.82 4.74
N MET A 152 -8.19 6.71 3.43
CA MET A 152 -8.67 5.49 2.81
C MET A 152 -7.62 4.38 2.80
N VAL A 153 -8.05 3.15 3.09
CA VAL A 153 -7.28 1.92 2.93
C VAL A 153 -8.16 0.90 2.22
N GLU A 154 -7.79 0.46 1.03
CA GLU A 154 -8.49 -0.65 0.38
C GLU A 154 -8.14 -1.97 1.05
N VAL A 155 -9.14 -2.81 1.29
CA VAL A 155 -8.96 -4.08 2.01
C VAL A 155 -9.53 -5.24 1.20
N VAL A 156 -8.68 -6.24 0.89
CA VAL A 156 -9.12 -7.48 0.25
C VAL A 156 -8.98 -8.63 1.24
N MET A 157 -10.10 -9.20 1.65
CA MET A 157 -10.16 -10.23 2.69
C MET A 157 -10.59 -11.62 2.17
N GLY A 158 -11.23 -11.67 0.99
CA GLY A 158 -11.63 -12.93 0.35
C GLY A 158 -12.47 -13.85 1.25
N ASP A 159 -11.98 -15.05 1.47
CA ASP A 159 -12.57 -16.10 2.33
C ASP A 159 -12.11 -16.05 3.80
N MET A 160 -11.46 -14.97 4.22
CA MET A 160 -10.98 -14.79 5.59
C MET A 160 -12.12 -15.00 6.62
N ASP A 161 -11.78 -15.58 7.76
CA ASP A 161 -12.68 -15.74 8.90
C ASP A 161 -13.34 -14.41 9.33
N SER A 162 -14.61 -14.46 9.69
CA SER A 162 -15.39 -13.24 10.01
C SER A 162 -14.83 -12.47 11.20
N ALA A 163 -14.36 -13.16 12.23
CA ALA A 163 -13.78 -12.52 13.41
C ALA A 163 -12.42 -11.85 13.07
N ASN A 164 -11.63 -12.46 12.21
CA ASN A 164 -10.37 -11.88 11.74
C ASN A 164 -10.62 -10.68 10.82
N ARG A 165 -11.66 -10.73 9.97
CA ARG A 165 -12.10 -9.58 9.16
C ARG A 165 -12.46 -8.39 10.04
N GLU A 166 -13.31 -8.61 11.03
CA GLU A 166 -13.72 -7.57 11.97
C GLU A 166 -12.53 -6.99 12.72
N THR A 167 -11.60 -7.84 13.17
CA THR A 167 -10.36 -7.41 13.84
C THR A 167 -9.53 -6.47 12.97
N ILE A 168 -9.34 -6.78 11.69
CA ILE A 168 -8.57 -5.92 10.77
C ILE A 168 -9.31 -4.60 10.53
N LEU A 169 -10.63 -4.64 10.29
CA LEU A 169 -11.41 -3.43 10.03
C LEU A 169 -11.40 -2.50 11.24
N GLU A 170 -11.61 -3.03 12.44
CA GLU A 170 -11.54 -2.25 13.67
C GLU A 170 -10.13 -1.70 13.94
N PHE A 171 -9.09 -2.50 13.72
CA PHE A 171 -7.71 -2.03 13.82
C PHE A 171 -7.47 -0.83 12.92
N LEU A 172 -7.85 -0.88 11.65
CA LEU A 172 -7.68 0.24 10.72
C LEU A 172 -8.45 1.48 11.17
N LYS A 173 -9.66 1.33 11.72
CA LYS A 173 -10.43 2.44 12.28
C LYS A 173 -9.72 3.08 13.49
N THR A 174 -9.10 2.29 14.37
CA THR A 174 -8.32 2.83 15.51
C THR A 174 -7.13 3.66 15.07
N LEU A 175 -6.60 3.40 13.86
CA LEU A 175 -5.58 4.21 13.23
C LEU A 175 -6.13 5.52 12.63
N GLY A 176 -7.43 5.77 12.70
CA GLY A 176 -8.11 6.87 12.01
C GLY A 176 -8.18 6.67 10.51
N ARG A 177 -8.26 5.40 10.06
CA ARG A 177 -8.39 5.05 8.63
C ARG A 177 -9.80 4.61 8.31
N GLU A 178 -10.20 4.84 7.07
CA GLU A 178 -11.47 4.38 6.50
C GLU A 178 -11.19 3.12 5.66
N PRO A 179 -11.46 1.92 6.19
CA PRO A 179 -11.26 0.69 5.44
C PRO A 179 -12.36 0.52 4.40
N VAL A 180 -11.97 0.34 3.13
CA VAL A 180 -12.88 0.11 2.01
C VAL A 180 -12.69 -1.32 1.50
N PRO A 181 -13.61 -2.25 1.82
CA PRO A 181 -13.58 -3.61 1.30
C PRO A 181 -13.69 -3.62 -0.22
N THR A 182 -12.74 -4.27 -0.89
CA THR A 182 -12.69 -4.38 -2.35
C THR A 182 -12.59 -5.82 -2.81
N LYS A 183 -12.83 -6.05 -4.12
CA LYS A 183 -12.63 -7.36 -4.74
C LYS A 183 -11.15 -7.62 -4.97
N ASP A 184 -10.78 -8.91 -5.02
CA ASP A 184 -9.42 -9.38 -5.34
C ASP A 184 -9.14 -9.29 -6.83
N ILE A 185 -8.90 -8.08 -7.31
CA ILE A 185 -8.53 -7.79 -8.70
C ILE A 185 -7.24 -6.95 -8.72
N SER A 186 -6.40 -7.14 -9.73
CA SER A 186 -5.15 -6.37 -9.84
C SER A 186 -5.41 -4.87 -9.89
N GLY A 187 -4.67 -4.12 -9.09
CA GLY A 187 -4.82 -2.66 -8.96
C GLY A 187 -6.07 -2.22 -8.21
N PHE A 188 -6.83 -3.17 -7.65
CA PHE A 188 -8.05 -2.95 -6.86
C PHE A 188 -9.01 -1.98 -7.55
N VAL A 189 -9.65 -1.06 -6.83
CA VAL A 189 -10.55 -0.05 -7.41
C VAL A 189 -9.78 1.20 -7.81
N SER A 190 -8.98 1.75 -6.90
CA SER A 190 -8.36 3.08 -7.06
C SER A 190 -7.33 3.10 -8.18
N ASN A 191 -6.38 2.16 -8.19
CA ASN A 191 -5.40 2.07 -9.26
C ASN A 191 -6.04 1.70 -10.59
N GLY A 192 -7.12 0.88 -10.56
CA GLY A 192 -7.91 0.59 -11.76
C GLY A 192 -8.48 1.85 -12.42
N ILE A 193 -9.13 2.70 -11.62
CA ILE A 193 -9.68 3.99 -12.09
C ILE A 193 -8.56 4.92 -12.54
N LEU A 194 -7.51 5.03 -11.74
CA LEU A 194 -6.38 5.93 -12.01
C LEU A 194 -5.67 5.57 -13.33
N MET A 195 -5.51 4.27 -13.62
CA MET A 195 -4.90 3.82 -14.88
C MET A 195 -5.79 4.13 -16.08
N VAL A 196 -7.11 3.94 -15.98
CA VAL A 196 -8.04 4.35 -17.05
C VAL A 196 -7.94 5.86 -17.28
N PHE A 197 -7.95 6.64 -16.21
CA PHE A 197 -7.80 8.10 -16.29
C PHE A 197 -6.47 8.51 -16.94
N ALA A 198 -5.35 7.85 -16.59
CA ALA A 198 -4.06 8.09 -17.19
C ALA A 198 -4.04 7.78 -18.69
N VAL A 199 -4.60 6.63 -19.08
CA VAL A 199 -4.70 6.25 -20.49
C VAL A 199 -5.53 7.25 -21.28
N MET A 200 -6.67 7.67 -20.75
CA MET A 200 -7.52 8.69 -21.41
C MET A 200 -6.81 10.03 -21.55
N ALA A 201 -6.04 10.45 -20.54
CA ALA A 201 -5.24 11.68 -20.63
C ALA A 201 -4.20 11.59 -21.77
N VAL A 202 -3.50 10.46 -21.91
CA VAL A 202 -2.55 10.23 -23.03
C VAL A 202 -3.27 10.25 -24.38
N ARG A 203 -4.46 9.63 -24.45
CA ARG A 203 -5.27 9.65 -25.68
C ARG A 203 -5.66 11.07 -26.12
N LEU A 204 -5.97 11.96 -25.20
CA LEU A 204 -6.24 13.36 -25.54
C LEU A 204 -5.02 14.03 -26.19
N LEU A 205 -3.77 13.70 -25.77
CA LEU A 205 -2.57 14.18 -26.46
C LEU A 205 -2.46 13.61 -27.87
N GLU A 206 -2.76 12.33 -28.07
CA GLU A 206 -2.77 11.71 -29.41
C GLU A 206 -3.81 12.37 -30.34
N CYS A 207 -4.91 12.90 -29.78
CA CYS A 207 -5.90 13.70 -30.52
C CYS A 207 -5.50 15.17 -30.69
N GLY A 208 -4.28 15.57 -30.29
CA GLY A 208 -3.75 16.92 -30.52
C GLY A 208 -3.96 17.91 -29.37
N ALA A 209 -4.50 17.48 -28.23
CA ALA A 209 -4.53 18.32 -27.04
C ALA A 209 -3.12 18.53 -26.49
N ARG A 210 -2.85 19.68 -25.84
CA ARG A 210 -1.61 19.94 -25.12
C ARG A 210 -1.73 19.51 -23.66
N ILE A 211 -0.60 19.17 -23.03
CA ILE A 211 -0.52 18.77 -21.61
C ILE A 211 -1.24 19.78 -20.70
N GLU A 212 -0.96 21.08 -20.91
CA GLU A 212 -1.54 22.16 -20.10
C GLU A 212 -3.06 22.23 -20.22
N GLN A 213 -3.61 21.94 -21.40
CA GLN A 213 -5.06 21.93 -21.63
C GLN A 213 -5.73 20.79 -20.89
N VAL A 214 -5.13 19.59 -20.92
CA VAL A 214 -5.67 18.41 -20.21
C VAL A 214 -5.60 18.60 -18.70
N ASP A 215 -4.48 19.09 -18.18
CA ASP A 215 -4.32 19.36 -16.74
C ASP A 215 -5.25 20.48 -16.26
N GLN A 216 -5.47 21.52 -17.10
CA GLN A 216 -6.39 22.61 -16.78
C GLN A 216 -7.85 22.12 -16.76
N ALA A 217 -8.27 21.32 -17.74
CA ALA A 217 -9.61 20.74 -17.77
C ALA A 217 -9.85 19.82 -16.55
N ALA A 218 -8.86 19.01 -16.17
CA ALA A 218 -8.96 18.20 -14.95
C ALA A 218 -9.17 19.06 -13.70
N LYS A 219 -8.44 20.17 -13.55
CA LYS A 219 -8.60 21.11 -12.43
C LYS A 219 -10.01 21.74 -12.41
N GLU A 220 -10.54 22.12 -13.55
CA GLU A 220 -11.90 22.68 -13.66
C GLU A 220 -12.97 21.67 -13.24
N LEU A 221 -12.75 20.38 -13.54
CA LEU A 221 -13.59 19.27 -13.10
C LEU A 221 -13.32 18.85 -11.64
N LYS A 222 -12.43 19.54 -10.92
CA LYS A 222 -11.97 19.19 -9.56
C LYS A 222 -11.34 17.79 -9.46
N LEU A 223 -10.74 17.33 -10.54
CA LEU A 223 -9.97 16.12 -10.63
C LEU A 223 -8.47 16.42 -10.43
N LEU A 224 -7.71 15.41 -10.07
CA LEU A 224 -6.26 15.51 -9.99
C LEU A 224 -5.69 15.71 -11.40
N PRO A 225 -4.85 16.73 -11.65
CA PRO A 225 -4.25 16.95 -12.96
C PRO A 225 -3.36 15.76 -13.33
N PRO A 226 -3.60 15.04 -14.43
CA PRO A 226 -2.93 13.76 -14.69
C PRO A 226 -1.43 13.92 -14.93
N PHE A 227 -1.00 14.84 -15.76
CA PHE A 227 0.42 14.98 -16.10
C PHE A 227 1.23 15.58 -14.98
N PHE A 228 0.71 16.58 -14.26
CA PHE A 228 1.33 17.07 -13.03
C PHE A 228 1.50 15.96 -11.98
N SER A 229 0.55 15.03 -11.92
CA SER A 229 0.61 13.90 -10.99
C SER A 229 1.64 12.87 -11.42
N PHE A 230 1.77 12.60 -12.73
CA PHE A 230 2.77 11.66 -13.27
C PHE A 230 4.21 12.11 -12.98
N ASP A 231 4.48 13.42 -12.98
CA ASP A 231 5.79 13.97 -12.62
C ASP A 231 6.19 13.63 -11.17
N SER A 232 5.21 13.41 -10.31
CA SER A 232 5.44 13.02 -8.91
C SER A 232 5.66 11.51 -8.72
N TRP A 233 5.37 10.70 -9.73
CA TRP A 233 5.52 9.24 -9.67
C TRP A 233 6.93 8.83 -10.13
N LYS A 234 7.55 7.94 -9.38
CA LYS A 234 8.81 7.34 -9.85
C LYS A 234 8.49 6.49 -11.09
N PRO A 235 9.21 6.69 -12.21
CA PRO A 235 8.96 5.94 -13.45
C PRO A 235 8.94 4.43 -13.25
N SER A 236 9.82 3.90 -12.40
CA SER A 236 9.87 2.47 -12.07
C SER A 236 8.58 1.95 -11.43
N ILE A 237 7.92 2.74 -10.58
CA ILE A 237 6.65 2.32 -9.95
C ILE A 237 5.54 2.24 -11.00
N VAL A 238 5.48 3.22 -11.89
CA VAL A 238 4.49 3.24 -12.99
C VAL A 238 4.69 2.04 -13.91
N GLU A 239 5.94 1.75 -14.28
CA GLU A 239 6.30 0.62 -15.14
C GLU A 239 5.95 -0.72 -14.49
N ASP A 240 6.34 -0.93 -13.23
CA ASP A 240 6.07 -2.17 -12.50
C ASP A 240 4.57 -2.42 -12.35
N VAL A 241 3.80 -1.42 -11.90
CA VAL A 241 2.34 -1.52 -11.73
C VAL A 241 1.66 -1.76 -13.08
N THR A 242 2.04 -1.02 -14.12
CA THR A 242 1.47 -1.18 -15.46
C THR A 242 1.74 -2.57 -16.03
N LYS A 243 2.97 -3.08 -15.88
CA LYS A 243 3.35 -4.42 -16.34
C LYS A 243 2.54 -5.50 -15.61
N ILE A 244 2.49 -5.47 -14.29
CA ILE A 244 1.75 -6.44 -13.50
C ILE A 244 0.25 -6.37 -13.82
N MET A 245 -0.31 -5.18 -13.98
CA MET A 245 -1.71 -5.02 -14.36
C MET A 245 -2.03 -5.61 -15.75
N ARG A 246 -1.13 -5.44 -16.73
CA ARG A 246 -1.27 -6.08 -18.06
C ARG A 246 -1.24 -7.60 -17.94
N GLU A 247 -0.28 -8.15 -17.19
CA GLU A 247 -0.13 -9.59 -17.00
C GLU A 247 -1.37 -10.22 -16.31
N LEU A 248 -1.97 -9.52 -15.34
CA LEU A 248 -3.05 -10.05 -14.52
C LEU A 248 -4.45 -9.77 -15.05
N ARG A 249 -4.66 -8.66 -15.75
CA ARG A 249 -5.97 -8.31 -16.36
C ARG A 249 -6.11 -8.75 -17.81
N GLY A 250 -5.05 -9.30 -18.43
CA GLY A 250 -5.04 -9.66 -19.83
C GLY A 250 -5.24 -8.46 -20.76
N ASP A 251 -5.69 -8.73 -21.99
CA ASP A 251 -5.81 -7.75 -23.05
C ASP A 251 -6.87 -6.64 -22.84
N ALA A 252 -7.65 -6.71 -21.77
CA ALA A 252 -8.65 -5.66 -21.48
C ALA A 252 -8.03 -4.25 -21.37
N LEU A 253 -6.76 -4.15 -20.95
CA LEU A 253 -6.03 -2.88 -20.94
C LEU A 253 -5.34 -2.59 -22.29
N SER A 254 -4.98 -3.61 -23.05
CA SER A 254 -4.40 -3.44 -24.38
C SER A 254 -5.34 -2.72 -25.33
N PHE A 255 -6.64 -2.95 -25.19
CA PHE A 255 -7.68 -2.26 -25.94
C PHE A 255 -7.59 -0.72 -25.78
N TYR A 256 -7.26 -0.23 -24.58
CA TYR A 256 -7.09 1.20 -24.33
C TYR A 256 -5.70 1.73 -24.68
N VAL A 257 -4.67 0.89 -24.69
CA VAL A 257 -3.28 1.29 -24.89
C VAL A 257 -2.84 1.18 -26.34
N THR A 258 -3.30 0.19 -27.09
CA THR A 258 -2.79 -0.13 -28.45
C THR A 258 -3.53 0.59 -29.57
N GLY A 259 -4.67 1.22 -29.33
CA GLY A 259 -5.35 2.01 -30.35
C GLY A 259 -5.98 1.21 -31.49
N GLU A 260 -6.16 -0.08 -31.33
CA GLU A 260 -6.75 -0.94 -32.39
C GLU A 260 -8.19 -0.60 -32.77
N ASN A 261 -8.84 0.32 -32.07
CA ASN A 261 -10.12 0.91 -32.51
C ASN A 261 -9.97 2.37 -32.99
N ARG A 262 -9.13 2.60 -33.99
CA ARG A 262 -9.08 3.89 -34.70
C ARG A 262 -10.27 4.09 -35.66
N GLY A 263 -11.45 3.59 -35.34
CA GLY A 263 -12.58 3.56 -36.26
C GLY A 263 -13.94 3.99 -35.67
N ALA A 264 -14.00 4.53 -34.48
CA ALA A 264 -15.19 5.23 -34.03
C ALA A 264 -14.97 6.73 -34.29
N ASP A 265 -15.35 7.15 -35.48
CA ASP A 265 -15.46 8.56 -35.83
C ASP A 265 -16.37 9.24 -34.81
N PHE A 266 -15.80 10.16 -34.05
CA PHE A 266 -16.57 11.17 -33.36
C PHE A 266 -16.92 12.21 -34.43
N GLU A 267 -17.88 11.87 -35.25
CA GLU A 267 -18.62 12.89 -36.03
C GLU A 267 -19.82 13.35 -35.21
N ASP A 268 -19.82 14.69 -34.95
CA ASP A 268 -20.82 15.58 -34.37
C ASP A 268 -21.13 15.48 -32.87
#